data_1546f851f913abe4df000bb3e8f060e8
#
_entry.id   1546f851f913abe4df000bb3e8f060e8
#
_cell.length_a   1.000
_cell.length_b   1.000
_cell.length_c   1.000
_cell.angle_alpha   90.00
_cell.angle_beta   90.00
_cell.angle_gamma   90.00
#
_symmetry.space_group_name_H-M   'P 1'
#
loop_
_entity.id
_entity.type
_entity.pdbx_description
1 polymer ?
#
loop_
_entity_poly.entity_id
_entity_poly.type
_entity_poly.pdbx_seq_one_letter_code
_entity_poly.pdbx_strand_id
1 'polypeptide(L)'
;MIKKKITIINKLGLHARAATKLAAMAGRYESDIKTGKQSPLVDAKSIMHLMLLAASQGTDLLFEFDGPDEQEACDNITQLIANYFDEGE
;
A
#
# COMPACT_ATOMS: atom_id res chain seq x y z
N MET A 1 -4.16 -3.20 -16.14
CA MET A 1 -3.79 -2.35 -14.97
C MET A 1 -5.01 -2.07 -14.11
N ILE A 2 -4.84 -2.16 -12.79
CA ILE A 2 -5.89 -1.81 -11.84
C ILE A 2 -5.46 -0.55 -11.10
N LYS A 3 -6.38 0.42 -11.00
CA LYS A 3 -6.15 1.65 -10.22
C LYS A 3 -7.18 1.70 -9.12
N LYS A 4 -6.74 1.96 -7.91
CA LYS A 4 -7.66 1.99 -6.77
C LYS A 4 -7.20 3.02 -5.75
N LYS A 5 -8.15 3.74 -5.17
CA LYS A 5 -7.87 4.66 -4.07
C LYS A 5 -8.20 3.94 -2.77
N ILE A 6 -7.24 3.91 -1.84
CA ILE A 6 -7.41 3.24 -0.55
C ILE A 6 -7.07 4.25 0.55
N THR A 7 -7.95 4.37 1.53
CA THR A 7 -7.75 5.28 2.66
C THR A 7 -6.99 4.57 3.77
N ILE A 8 -5.97 5.21 4.32
CA ILE A 8 -5.25 4.70 5.47
C ILE A 8 -6.12 4.92 6.71
N ILE A 9 -6.52 3.84 7.35
CA ILE A 9 -7.50 3.90 8.44
C ILE A 9 -6.91 3.64 9.83
N ASN A 10 -5.69 3.11 9.90
CA ASN A 10 -5.08 2.80 11.19
C ASN A 10 -4.55 4.06 11.86
N LYS A 11 -4.55 4.04 13.19
CA LYS A 11 -4.25 5.21 14.01
C LYS A 11 -2.88 5.82 13.74
N LEU A 12 -1.85 4.99 13.61
CA LEU A 12 -0.48 5.45 13.41
C LEU A 12 -0.13 5.72 11.95
N GLY A 13 -1.06 5.46 11.04
CA GLY A 13 -0.79 5.66 9.61
C GLY A 13 0.23 4.67 9.08
N LEU A 14 0.92 5.07 8.02
CA LEU A 14 1.92 4.22 7.36
C LEU A 14 3.28 4.35 8.06
N HIS A 15 3.32 3.96 9.34
CA HIS A 15 4.54 3.97 10.14
C HIS A 15 5.45 2.82 9.74
N ALA A 16 6.66 2.73 10.34
CA ALA A 16 7.67 1.77 9.93
C ALA A 16 7.17 0.32 9.87
N ARG A 17 6.43 -0.13 10.88
CA ARG A 17 5.91 -1.50 10.92
C ARG A 17 4.86 -1.73 9.83
N ALA A 18 3.95 -0.78 9.64
CA ALA A 18 2.93 -0.88 8.61
C ALA A 18 3.57 -0.85 7.21
N ALA A 19 4.54 0.03 7.00
CA ALA A 19 5.27 0.10 5.73
C ALA A 19 6.00 -1.20 5.44
N THR A 20 6.60 -1.82 6.46
CA THR A 20 7.28 -3.11 6.30
C THR A 20 6.29 -4.20 5.88
N LYS A 21 5.13 -4.24 6.51
CA LYS A 21 4.09 -5.23 6.15
C LYS A 21 3.56 -5.02 4.74
N LEU A 22 3.32 -3.76 4.37
CA LEU A 22 2.84 -3.44 3.03
C LEU A 22 3.87 -3.82 1.97
N ALA A 23 5.14 -3.45 2.18
CA ALA A 23 6.20 -3.77 1.23
C ALA A 23 6.40 -5.29 1.10
N ALA A 24 6.31 -6.02 2.21
CA ALA A 24 6.44 -7.47 2.19
C ALA A 24 5.30 -8.12 1.42
N MET A 25 4.07 -7.63 1.60
CA MET A 25 2.92 -8.12 0.85
C MET A 25 3.09 -7.82 -0.64
N ALA A 26 3.43 -6.58 -0.98
CA ALA A 26 3.64 -6.19 -2.38
C ALA A 26 4.74 -7.01 -3.04
N GLY A 27 5.78 -7.35 -2.30
CA GLY A 27 6.90 -8.13 -2.81
C GLY A 27 6.57 -9.56 -3.17
N ARG A 28 5.40 -10.07 -2.77
CA ARG A 28 4.96 -11.43 -3.12
C ARG A 28 4.47 -11.54 -4.56
N TYR A 29 4.20 -10.42 -5.20
CA TYR A 29 3.57 -10.40 -6.52
C TYR A 29 4.55 -9.99 -7.60
N GLU A 30 4.33 -10.53 -8.81
CA GLU A 30 5.13 -10.15 -9.97
C GLU A 30 4.72 -8.78 -10.51
N SER A 31 3.48 -8.41 -10.29
CA SER A 31 2.95 -7.13 -10.75
C SER A 31 3.74 -5.96 -10.19
N ASP A 32 3.86 -4.90 -10.99
CA ASP A 32 4.34 -3.63 -10.48
C ASP A 32 3.26 -3.01 -9.63
N ILE A 33 3.63 -2.57 -8.42
CA ILE A 33 2.69 -1.97 -7.49
C ILE A 33 3.26 -0.61 -7.08
N LYS A 34 2.49 0.43 -7.37
CA LYS A 34 2.90 1.80 -7.06
C LYS A 34 1.84 2.49 -6.25
N THR A 35 2.25 3.42 -5.42
CA THR A 35 1.32 4.16 -4.57
C THR A 35 1.84 5.55 -4.27
N GLY A 36 0.94 6.43 -3.85
CA GLY A 36 1.27 7.79 -3.48
C GLY A 36 0.03 8.62 -3.27
N LYS A 37 0.23 9.81 -2.70
CA LYS A 37 -0.86 10.77 -2.51
C LYS A 37 -1.25 11.40 -3.83
N GLN A 38 -0.29 11.53 -4.74
CA GLN A 38 -0.46 12.09 -6.07
C GLN A 38 0.73 11.65 -6.93
N SER A 39 0.64 11.88 -8.23
CA SER A 39 1.76 11.56 -9.14
C SER A 39 2.97 12.46 -8.87
N PRO A 40 4.19 11.94 -8.98
CA PRO A 40 4.51 10.58 -9.37
C PRO A 40 4.33 9.59 -8.21
N LEU A 41 3.85 8.40 -8.52
CA LEU A 41 3.71 7.33 -7.53
C LEU A 41 5.06 6.65 -7.32
N VAL A 42 5.22 6.04 -6.12
CA VAL A 42 6.45 5.36 -5.76
C VAL A 42 6.26 3.85 -5.69
N ASP A 43 7.36 3.10 -5.69
CA ASP A 43 7.34 1.66 -5.63
C ASP A 43 6.86 1.17 -4.25
N ALA A 44 5.72 0.50 -4.23
CA ALA A 44 5.14 -0.02 -2.98
C ALA A 44 5.96 -1.20 -2.40
N LYS A 45 6.90 -1.74 -3.14
CA LYS A 45 7.79 -2.80 -2.65
C LYS A 45 8.98 -2.24 -1.86
N SER A 46 9.12 -0.92 -1.80
CA SER A 46 10.20 -0.25 -1.09
C SER A 46 9.70 0.33 0.24
N ILE A 47 10.20 -0.18 1.35
CA ILE A 47 9.86 0.32 2.69
C ILE A 47 10.19 1.81 2.79
N MET A 48 11.38 2.20 2.32
CA MET A 48 11.82 3.59 2.40
C MET A 48 10.89 4.54 1.63
N HIS A 49 10.50 4.16 0.41
CA HIS A 49 9.59 4.99 -0.37
C HIS A 49 8.23 5.13 0.31
N LEU A 50 7.73 4.05 0.90
CA LEU A 50 6.45 4.09 1.62
C LEU A 50 6.52 5.02 2.82
N MET A 51 7.61 4.97 3.56
CA MET A 51 7.78 5.84 4.74
C MET A 51 7.87 7.31 4.35
N LEU A 52 8.50 7.60 3.22
CA LEU A 52 8.62 8.98 2.74
C LEU A 52 7.28 9.60 2.36
N LEU A 53 6.24 8.80 2.14
CA LEU A 53 4.91 9.33 1.85
C LEU A 53 4.30 10.02 3.05
N ALA A 54 4.73 9.67 4.26
CA ALA A 54 4.21 10.26 5.50
C ALA A 54 2.68 10.21 5.56
N ALA A 55 2.10 9.07 5.13
CA ALA A 55 0.65 8.92 5.08
C ALA A 55 0.11 8.66 6.47
N SER A 56 -0.64 9.62 7.02
CA SER A 56 -1.28 9.50 8.32
C SER A 56 -2.68 8.93 8.19
N GLN A 57 -3.32 8.69 9.34
CA GLN A 57 -4.71 8.25 9.36
C GLN A 57 -5.59 9.22 8.57
N GLY A 58 -6.43 8.68 7.71
CA GLY A 58 -7.31 9.48 6.87
C GLY A 58 -6.73 9.88 5.53
N THR A 59 -5.47 9.58 5.27
CA THR A 59 -4.85 9.88 3.98
C THR A 59 -5.34 8.91 2.92
N ASP A 60 -5.78 9.45 1.77
CA ASP A 60 -6.12 8.62 0.61
C ASP A 60 -4.87 8.39 -0.22
N LEU A 61 -4.56 7.12 -0.47
CA LEU A 61 -3.47 6.74 -1.34
C LEU A 61 -4.00 6.16 -2.65
N LEU A 62 -3.42 6.59 -3.75
CA LEU A 62 -3.69 6.02 -5.05
C LEU A 62 -2.80 4.80 -5.21
N PHE A 63 -3.36 3.68 -5.64
CA PHE A 63 -2.60 2.47 -5.93
C PHE A 63 -2.77 2.09 -7.39
N GLU A 64 -1.67 1.64 -8.01
CA GLU A 64 -1.69 1.06 -9.36
C GLU A 64 -1.06 -0.31 -9.30
N PHE A 65 -1.75 -1.29 -9.88
CA PHE A 65 -1.32 -2.68 -9.93
C PHE A 65 -1.28 -3.08 -11.40
N ASP A 66 -0.12 -3.48 -11.89
CA ASP A 66 0.06 -3.78 -13.31
C ASP A 66 0.90 -5.03 -13.50
N GLY A 67 0.28 -6.12 -13.90
CA GLY A 67 0.97 -7.37 -14.13
C GLY A 67 0.05 -8.57 -14.11
N PRO A 68 0.64 -9.78 -14.20
CA PRO A 68 -0.14 -11.02 -14.35
C PRO A 68 -0.99 -11.38 -13.12
N ASP A 69 -0.59 -10.95 -11.93
CA ASP A 69 -1.31 -11.24 -10.68
C ASP A 69 -1.88 -9.96 -10.04
N GLU A 70 -2.19 -8.96 -10.87
CA GLU A 70 -2.63 -7.66 -10.38
C GLU A 70 -3.92 -7.71 -9.57
N GLN A 71 -4.87 -8.56 -9.93
CA GLN A 71 -6.13 -8.65 -9.17
C GLN A 71 -5.90 -9.22 -7.78
N GLU A 72 -5.11 -10.27 -7.68
CA GLU A 72 -4.79 -10.87 -6.40
C GLU A 72 -4.02 -9.89 -5.51
N ALA A 73 -3.06 -9.18 -6.10
CA ALA A 73 -2.29 -8.17 -5.38
C ALA A 73 -3.20 -7.06 -4.84
N CYS A 74 -4.10 -6.56 -5.68
CA CYS A 74 -5.05 -5.52 -5.30
C CYS A 74 -5.93 -5.98 -4.14
N ASP A 75 -6.50 -7.19 -4.25
CA ASP A 75 -7.41 -7.71 -3.23
C ASP A 75 -6.68 -7.88 -1.89
N ASN A 76 -5.48 -8.46 -1.91
CA ASN A 76 -4.76 -8.74 -0.68
C ASN A 76 -4.20 -7.47 -0.02
N ILE A 77 -3.75 -6.52 -0.79
CA ILE A 77 -3.28 -5.24 -0.24
C ILE A 77 -4.45 -4.44 0.32
N THR A 78 -5.58 -4.44 -0.37
CA THR A 78 -6.79 -3.79 0.14
C THR A 78 -7.20 -4.40 1.48
N GLN A 79 -7.16 -5.74 1.58
CA GLN A 79 -7.52 -6.44 2.80
C GLN A 79 -6.54 -6.13 3.94
N LEU A 80 -5.25 -6.08 3.64
CA LEU A 80 -4.22 -5.77 4.64
C LEU A 80 -4.48 -4.39 5.26
N ILE A 81 -4.76 -3.39 4.43
CA ILE A 81 -5.03 -2.04 4.91
C ILE A 81 -6.35 -1.99 5.67
N ALA A 82 -7.40 -2.65 5.16
CA ALA A 82 -8.70 -2.70 5.82
C ALA A 82 -8.62 -3.39 7.18
N ASN A 83 -7.64 -4.27 7.36
CA ASN A 83 -7.42 -5.02 8.60
C ASN A 83 -6.37 -4.35 9.49
N TYR A 84 -6.16 -3.05 9.34
CA TYR A 84 -5.22 -2.24 10.14
C TYR A 84 -3.80 -2.80 10.11
N PHE A 85 -3.35 -3.33 8.97
CA PHE A 85 -2.03 -3.96 8.81
C PHE A 85 -1.81 -5.08 9.85
N ASP A 86 -2.90 -5.77 10.22
CA ASP A 86 -2.90 -6.84 11.22
C ASP A 86 -2.47 -6.40 12.61
N GLU A 87 -2.61 -5.12 12.93
CA GLU A 87 -2.18 -4.56 14.22
C GLU A 87 -3.34 -4.15 15.13
N GLY A 88 -4.56 -4.28 14.68
CA GLY A 88 -5.73 -4.03 15.51
C GLY A 88 -6.13 -2.56 15.69
N GLU A 89 -5.39 -1.66 15.11
CA GLU A 89 -5.75 -0.23 15.20
C GLU A 89 -5.07 0.64 14.16
#